data_10411eef315b4df96b25a936dce7a866
#
_entry.id   10411eef315b4df96b25a936dce7a866
#
_cell.length_a   1.000
_cell.length_b   1.000
_cell.length_c   1.000
_cell.angle_alpha   90.00
_cell.angle_beta   90.00
_cell.angle_gamma   90.00
#
_symmetry.space_group_name_H-M   'P 1'
#
loop_
_entity.id
_entity.type
_entity.pdbx_description
1 polymer ?
#
loop_
_entity_poly.entity_id
_entity_poly.type
_entity_poly.pdbx_seq_one_letter_code
_entity_poly.pdbx_strand_id
1 'polypeptide(L)'
;VAKNEAESFKSSYNEPKLRELYNENDMLLRNIYLRLNTSNIDIYKEGIGLTILSDQNNEQLHYIMLNIRPSEIYFNENATTPEQRFSHVLTTYFPKYLHYIKKEDLDGDDIEGLALGIYWPVRDFSQCNQYGGFIEYIHIYFPKEDVWDILDGNKNFVDVVQNTEVITSLNLEPAKSVRPVF
;
A
#
# COMPACT_ATOMS: atom_id res chain seq x y z
N VAL A 1 -10.99 22.47 -0.66
CA VAL A 1 -10.46 21.39 0.17
C VAL A 1 -9.44 20.58 -0.63
N ALA A 2 -9.79 20.06 -1.82
CA ALA A 2 -8.86 19.23 -2.64
C ALA A 2 -7.57 19.95 -3.08
N LYS A 3 -7.57 21.28 -3.17
CA LYS A 3 -6.39 22.06 -3.60
C LYS A 3 -5.32 22.16 -2.53
N ASN A 4 -5.72 22.18 -1.24
CA ASN A 4 -4.78 22.27 -0.12
C ASN A 4 -4.13 20.91 0.22
N GLU A 5 -4.80 19.79 -0.05
CA GLU A 5 -4.25 18.46 0.17
C GLU A 5 -3.17 18.13 -0.87
N ALA A 6 -3.38 18.48 -2.15
CA ALA A 6 -2.38 18.26 -3.20
C ALA A 6 -1.10 19.10 -3.02
N GLU A 7 -1.16 20.26 -2.37
CA GLU A 7 0.03 21.07 -2.06
C GLU A 7 0.81 20.55 -0.86
N SER A 8 0.17 19.85 0.08
CA SER A 8 0.84 19.25 1.24
C SER A 8 1.77 18.09 0.86
N PHE A 9 1.47 17.36 -0.22
CA PHE A 9 2.32 16.27 -0.71
C PHE A 9 3.68 16.75 -1.25
N LYS A 10 3.74 17.93 -1.87
CA LYS A 10 4.99 18.48 -2.44
C LYS A 10 6.07 18.77 -1.40
N SER A 11 5.67 19.08 -0.16
CA SER A 11 6.60 19.45 0.90
C SER A 11 7.26 18.26 1.60
N SER A 12 6.74 17.04 1.40
CA SER A 12 7.21 15.85 2.12
C SER A 12 8.43 15.17 1.48
N TYR A 13 8.74 15.45 0.21
CA TYR A 13 9.88 14.83 -0.47
C TYR A 13 11.17 15.63 -0.21
N ASN A 14 12.03 15.09 0.63
CA ASN A 14 13.35 15.68 0.90
C ASN A 14 14.33 15.41 -0.24
N GLU A 15 14.12 14.35 -1.01
CA GLU A 15 15.00 13.90 -2.07
C GLU A 15 14.67 14.60 -3.41
N PRO A 16 15.68 15.22 -4.10
CA PRO A 16 15.42 15.96 -5.34
C PRO A 16 14.80 15.12 -6.45
N LYS A 17 15.23 13.86 -6.61
CA LYS A 17 14.70 12.95 -7.64
C LYS A 17 13.22 12.64 -7.43
N LEU A 18 12.80 12.38 -6.17
CA LEU A 18 11.39 12.18 -5.86
C LEU A 18 10.53 13.41 -6.13
N ARG A 19 11.06 14.61 -5.92
CA ARG A 19 10.33 15.85 -6.26
C ARG A 19 10.16 16.00 -7.76
N GLU A 20 11.20 15.69 -8.54
CA GLU A 20 11.15 15.70 -10.00
C GLU A 20 10.08 14.73 -10.51
N LEU A 21 10.18 13.46 -10.11
CA LEU A 21 9.21 12.41 -10.47
C LEU A 21 7.79 12.75 -10.01
N TYR A 22 7.63 13.36 -8.84
CA TYR A 22 6.32 13.83 -8.38
C TYR A 22 5.74 14.87 -9.33
N ASN A 23 6.55 15.85 -9.76
CA ASN A 23 6.07 16.89 -10.68
C ASN A 23 5.71 16.31 -12.07
N GLU A 24 6.47 15.34 -12.55
CA GLU A 24 6.20 14.64 -13.82
C GLU A 24 4.93 13.80 -13.75
N ASN A 25 4.65 13.19 -12.58
CA ASN A 25 3.51 12.30 -12.36
C ASN A 25 2.33 12.94 -11.61
N ASP A 26 2.33 14.25 -11.35
CA ASP A 26 1.28 14.93 -10.56
C ASP A 26 -0.14 14.67 -11.10
N MET A 27 -0.32 14.75 -12.41
CA MET A 27 -1.61 14.49 -13.05
C MET A 27 -2.05 13.03 -12.89
N LEU A 28 -1.12 12.10 -12.99
CA LEU A 28 -1.36 10.68 -12.81
C LEU A 28 -1.79 10.37 -11.37
N LEU A 29 -1.04 10.86 -10.39
CA LEU A 29 -1.34 10.67 -8.96
C LEU A 29 -2.71 11.26 -8.61
N ARG A 30 -3.07 12.42 -9.16
CA ARG A 30 -4.41 13.02 -9.00
C ARG A 30 -5.51 12.15 -9.60
N ASN A 31 -5.28 11.58 -10.78
CA ASN A 31 -6.26 10.71 -11.43
C ASN A 31 -6.50 9.42 -10.63
N ILE A 32 -5.44 8.82 -10.08
CA ILE A 32 -5.56 7.69 -9.16
C ILE A 32 -6.37 8.10 -7.92
N TYR A 33 -6.03 9.22 -7.30
CA TYR A 33 -6.74 9.74 -6.12
C TYR A 33 -8.24 9.93 -6.41
N LEU A 34 -8.59 10.59 -7.50
CA LEU A 34 -9.98 10.84 -7.86
C LEU A 34 -10.75 9.55 -8.11
N ARG A 35 -10.14 8.57 -8.76
CA ARG A 35 -10.75 7.26 -9.02
C ARG A 35 -11.04 6.50 -7.73
N LEU A 36 -10.11 6.50 -6.78
CA LEU A 36 -10.29 5.86 -5.48
C LEU A 36 -11.34 6.59 -4.64
N ASN A 37 -11.28 7.91 -4.60
CA ASN A 37 -12.23 8.74 -3.85
C ASN A 37 -13.66 8.60 -4.38
N THR A 38 -13.86 8.56 -5.70
CA THR A 38 -15.19 8.31 -6.30
C THR A 38 -15.72 6.90 -6.03
N SER A 39 -14.83 5.97 -5.70
CA SER A 39 -15.17 4.59 -5.30
C SER A 39 -15.33 4.43 -3.79
N ASN A 40 -15.35 5.53 -3.03
CA ASN A 40 -15.43 5.56 -1.57
C ASN A 40 -14.32 4.75 -0.87
N ILE A 41 -13.12 4.80 -1.41
CA ILE A 41 -11.96 4.17 -0.80
C ILE A 41 -11.24 5.21 0.06
N ASP A 42 -11.13 4.92 1.35
CA ASP A 42 -10.45 5.78 2.30
C ASP A 42 -8.93 5.68 2.13
N ILE A 43 -8.32 6.77 1.71
CA ILE A 43 -6.87 6.88 1.58
C ILE A 43 -6.32 7.34 2.94
N TYR A 44 -5.32 6.60 3.43
CA TYR A 44 -4.63 6.97 4.65
C TYR A 44 -3.76 8.21 4.42
N LYS A 45 -3.46 8.96 5.49
CA LYS A 45 -2.68 10.21 5.44
C LYS A 45 -1.51 10.13 4.47
N GLU A 46 -1.37 11.14 3.59
CA GLU A 46 -0.32 11.20 2.59
C GLU A 46 -0.22 9.90 1.75
N GLY A 47 -1.38 9.27 1.57
CA GLY A 47 -1.48 7.89 1.09
C GLY A 47 -1.29 7.71 -0.40
N ILE A 48 -1.16 8.76 -1.18
CA ILE A 48 -0.80 8.69 -2.60
C ILE A 48 0.46 9.50 -2.84
N GLY A 49 1.44 8.90 -3.52
CA GLY A 49 2.68 9.58 -3.85
C GLY A 49 3.69 8.64 -4.48
N LEU A 50 4.94 8.91 -4.21
CA LEU A 50 6.08 8.13 -4.66
C LEU A 50 6.89 7.67 -3.46
N THR A 51 7.46 6.49 -3.55
CA THR A 51 8.38 5.93 -2.56
C THR A 51 9.56 5.26 -3.23
N ILE A 52 10.61 4.99 -2.45
CA ILE A 52 11.82 4.34 -2.90
C ILE A 52 11.97 3.01 -2.18
N LEU A 53 12.36 1.99 -2.92
CA LEU A 53 12.90 0.74 -2.42
C LEU A 53 14.35 0.63 -2.89
N SER A 54 15.28 0.34 -1.98
CA SER A 54 16.65 0.01 -2.37
C SER A 54 16.75 -1.48 -2.66
N ASP A 55 17.24 -1.81 -3.83
CA ASP A 55 17.50 -3.20 -4.21
C ASP A 55 18.77 -3.76 -3.53
N GLN A 56 19.13 -4.99 -3.85
CA GLN A 56 20.31 -5.67 -3.31
C GLN A 56 21.64 -5.01 -3.74
N ASN A 57 21.63 -4.23 -4.81
CA ASN A 57 22.77 -3.49 -5.34
C ASN A 57 22.83 -2.03 -4.84
N ASN A 58 21.94 -1.64 -3.92
CA ASN A 58 21.69 -0.27 -3.48
C ASN A 58 21.22 0.67 -4.62
N GLU A 59 20.66 0.13 -5.70
CA GLU A 59 19.95 0.92 -6.68
C GLU A 59 18.60 1.35 -6.12
N GLN A 60 18.26 2.62 -6.37
CA GLN A 60 17.00 3.19 -5.89
C GLN A 60 15.92 2.95 -6.93
N LEU A 61 14.96 2.12 -6.57
CA LEU A 61 13.79 1.80 -7.37
C LEU A 61 12.61 2.66 -6.91
N HIS A 62 11.94 3.32 -7.87
CA HIS A 62 10.85 4.24 -7.59
C HIS A 62 9.49 3.58 -7.81
N TYR A 63 8.63 3.66 -6.81
CA TYR A 63 7.29 3.07 -6.83
C TYR A 63 6.23 4.14 -6.64
N ILE A 64 5.10 3.98 -7.33
CA ILE A 64 3.88 4.70 -6.93
C ILE A 64 3.43 4.12 -5.59
N MET A 65 3.27 4.99 -4.60
CA MET A 65 2.80 4.62 -3.28
C MET A 65 1.30 4.84 -3.16
N LEU A 66 0.60 3.83 -2.66
CA LEU A 66 -0.81 3.91 -2.33
C LEU A 66 -1.05 3.29 -0.96
N ASN A 67 -1.42 4.11 0.03
CA ASN A 67 -1.77 3.67 1.36
C ASN A 67 -3.27 3.81 1.60
N ILE A 68 -3.93 2.71 1.93
CA ILE A 68 -5.37 2.61 2.14
C ILE A 68 -5.64 2.24 3.60
N ARG A 69 -6.67 2.86 4.16
CA ARG A 69 -7.22 2.49 5.47
C ARG A 69 -8.71 2.17 5.32
N PRO A 70 -9.04 0.92 5.00
CA PRO A 70 -10.44 0.53 4.85
C PRO A 70 -11.22 0.75 6.16
N SER A 71 -12.33 1.46 6.09
CA SER A 71 -13.17 1.75 7.25
C SER A 71 -13.88 0.50 7.80
N GLU A 72 -14.05 -0.52 6.92
CA GLU A 72 -14.65 -1.79 7.28
C GLU A 72 -13.70 -2.75 8.02
N ILE A 73 -12.40 -2.49 8.04
CA ILE A 73 -11.42 -3.35 8.72
C ILE A 73 -11.16 -2.84 10.14
N TYR A 74 -11.52 -3.67 11.10
CA TYR A 74 -11.12 -3.55 12.51
C TYR A 74 -11.11 -4.92 13.16
N PHE A 75 -10.19 -5.15 14.08
CA PHE A 75 -10.07 -6.44 14.75
C PHE A 75 -10.12 -6.30 16.26
N ASN A 76 -10.71 -7.32 16.89
CA ASN A 76 -10.62 -7.50 18.34
C ASN A 76 -9.31 -8.24 18.65
N GLU A 77 -8.43 -7.61 19.42
CA GLU A 77 -7.14 -8.16 19.83
C GLU A 77 -7.28 -9.52 20.52
N ASN A 78 -8.32 -9.69 21.35
CA ASN A 78 -8.55 -10.91 22.12
C ASN A 78 -9.23 -12.04 21.32
N ALA A 79 -9.74 -11.75 20.13
CA ALA A 79 -10.47 -12.71 19.31
C ALA A 79 -9.68 -13.24 18.11
N THR A 80 -8.57 -12.57 17.76
CA THR A 80 -7.79 -12.89 16.57
C THR A 80 -6.29 -12.82 16.84
N THR A 81 -5.53 -13.77 16.28
CA THR A 81 -4.07 -13.67 16.30
C THR A 81 -3.56 -12.71 15.21
N PRO A 82 -2.34 -12.17 15.35
CA PRO A 82 -1.73 -11.37 14.27
C PRO A 82 -1.75 -12.10 12.94
N GLU A 83 -1.36 -13.36 12.87
CA GLU A 83 -1.29 -14.17 11.66
C GLU A 83 -2.68 -14.27 10.97
N GLN A 84 -3.74 -14.46 11.76
CA GLN A 84 -5.11 -14.49 11.23
C GLN A 84 -5.51 -13.16 10.63
N ARG A 85 -5.18 -12.04 11.29
CA ARG A 85 -5.50 -10.71 10.80
C ARG A 85 -4.74 -10.41 9.50
N PHE A 86 -3.45 -10.68 9.49
CA PHE A 86 -2.59 -10.47 8.32
C PHE A 86 -3.04 -11.33 7.14
N SER A 87 -3.30 -12.62 7.35
CA SER A 87 -3.82 -13.50 6.30
C SER A 87 -5.15 -13.00 5.73
N HIS A 88 -6.06 -12.58 6.61
CA HIS A 88 -7.36 -12.05 6.18
C HIS A 88 -7.21 -10.79 5.31
N VAL A 89 -6.41 -9.83 5.75
CA VAL A 89 -6.18 -8.59 5.00
C VAL A 89 -5.50 -8.88 3.67
N LEU A 90 -4.48 -9.72 3.69
CA LEU A 90 -3.70 -10.07 2.51
C LEU A 90 -4.56 -10.73 1.42
N THR A 91 -5.40 -11.69 1.81
CA THR A 91 -6.19 -12.48 0.84
C THR A 91 -7.47 -11.78 0.39
N THR A 92 -8.02 -10.89 1.22
CA THR A 92 -9.32 -10.26 0.94
C THR A 92 -9.17 -8.87 0.32
N TYR A 93 -8.27 -8.05 0.85
CA TYR A 93 -8.23 -6.63 0.53
C TYR A 93 -7.19 -6.26 -0.52
N PHE A 94 -6.02 -6.89 -0.52
CA PHE A 94 -5.01 -6.60 -1.54
C PHE A 94 -5.50 -6.88 -2.97
N PRO A 95 -6.09 -8.06 -3.29
CA PRO A 95 -6.65 -8.29 -4.62
C PRO A 95 -7.75 -7.30 -4.97
N LYS A 96 -8.62 -6.97 -3.99
CA LYS A 96 -9.70 -5.98 -4.16
C LYS A 96 -9.15 -4.62 -4.60
N TYR A 97 -8.12 -4.12 -3.93
CA TYR A 97 -7.59 -2.78 -4.22
C TYR A 97 -6.69 -2.73 -5.45
N LEU A 98 -6.02 -3.82 -5.82
CA LEU A 98 -5.28 -3.90 -7.09
C LEU A 98 -6.17 -3.65 -8.30
N HIS A 99 -7.44 -4.04 -8.26
CA HIS A 99 -8.39 -3.80 -9.36
C HIS A 99 -8.70 -2.32 -9.63
N TYR A 100 -8.35 -1.42 -8.71
CA TYR A 100 -8.47 0.02 -8.93
C TYR A 100 -7.26 0.64 -9.60
N ILE A 101 -6.16 -0.11 -9.76
CA ILE A 101 -4.98 0.31 -10.49
C ILE A 101 -5.14 -0.10 -11.94
N LYS A 102 -4.72 0.77 -12.84
CA LYS A 102 -4.69 0.52 -14.27
C LYS A 102 -3.23 0.33 -14.72
N LYS A 103 -3.04 -0.36 -15.83
CA LYS A 103 -1.70 -0.55 -16.39
C LYS A 103 -1.03 0.78 -16.72
N GLU A 104 -1.80 1.71 -17.26
CA GLU A 104 -1.32 3.06 -17.62
C GLU A 104 -0.85 3.86 -16.41
N ASP A 105 -1.29 3.51 -15.21
CA ASP A 105 -0.82 4.15 -13.97
C ASP A 105 0.65 3.83 -13.67
N LEU A 106 1.19 2.75 -14.21
CA LEU A 106 2.54 2.25 -13.95
C LEU A 106 3.46 2.31 -15.17
N ASP A 107 3.02 2.92 -16.27
CA ASP A 107 3.71 2.92 -17.58
C ASP A 107 4.84 3.96 -17.67
N GLY A 108 5.14 4.69 -16.61
CA GLY A 108 6.27 5.63 -16.58
C GLY A 108 7.62 4.92 -16.63
N ASP A 109 8.55 5.46 -17.44
CA ASP A 109 9.89 4.87 -17.61
C ASP A 109 10.67 4.77 -16.29
N ASP A 110 10.52 5.76 -15.41
CA ASP A 110 11.16 5.83 -14.09
C ASP A 110 10.32 5.20 -12.97
N ILE A 111 9.22 4.52 -13.28
CA ILE A 111 8.35 3.85 -12.32
C ILE A 111 8.54 2.33 -12.42
N GLU A 112 9.02 1.74 -11.35
CA GLU A 112 9.28 0.30 -11.25
C GLU A 112 8.04 -0.52 -10.85
N GLY A 113 7.06 0.12 -10.19
CA GLY A 113 5.87 -0.58 -9.80
C GLY A 113 4.98 0.17 -8.80
N LEU A 114 4.23 -0.62 -8.04
CA LEU A 114 3.26 -0.16 -7.04
C LEU A 114 3.66 -0.60 -5.64
N ALA A 115 3.81 0.34 -4.72
CA ALA A 115 3.88 0.08 -3.28
C ALA A 115 2.48 0.25 -2.68
N LEU A 116 1.79 -0.86 -2.45
CA LEU A 116 0.46 -0.86 -1.86
C LEU A 116 0.54 -1.16 -0.37
N GLY A 117 0.07 -0.22 0.44
CA GLY A 117 -0.03 -0.36 1.89
C GLY A 117 -1.48 -0.42 2.35
N ILE A 118 -1.80 -1.33 3.25
CA ILE A 118 -3.10 -1.39 3.92
C ILE A 118 -2.88 -1.32 5.42
N TYR A 119 -3.64 -0.41 6.06
CA TYR A 119 -3.58 -0.11 7.49
C TYR A 119 -4.92 -0.42 8.15
N TRP A 120 -4.89 -0.98 9.35
CA TRP A 120 -6.11 -1.26 10.11
C TRP A 120 -5.90 -1.12 11.62
N PRO A 121 -6.97 -0.75 12.37
CA PRO A 121 -6.92 -0.69 13.82
C PRO A 121 -7.15 -2.07 14.44
N VAL A 122 -6.44 -2.32 15.54
CA VAL A 122 -6.65 -3.45 16.44
C VAL A 122 -6.94 -2.90 17.83
N ARG A 123 -8.01 -3.39 18.47
CA ARG A 123 -8.47 -2.90 19.78
C ARG A 123 -8.94 -4.05 20.65
N ASP A 124 -8.79 -3.89 21.95
CA ASP A 124 -9.48 -4.74 22.94
C ASP A 124 -10.92 -4.24 23.12
N PHE A 125 -11.89 -5.00 22.60
CA PHE A 125 -13.31 -4.63 22.69
C PHE A 125 -13.90 -4.84 24.09
N SER A 126 -13.20 -5.53 24.99
CA SER A 126 -13.62 -5.69 26.39
C SER A 126 -13.36 -4.41 27.21
N GLN A 127 -12.47 -3.54 26.74
CA GLN A 127 -12.14 -2.30 27.39
C GLN A 127 -12.96 -1.14 26.82
N CYS A 128 -13.82 -0.55 27.64
CA CYS A 128 -14.63 0.62 27.27
C CYS A 128 -13.80 1.90 26.99
N ASN A 129 -12.49 1.85 27.17
CA ASN A 129 -11.62 2.98 26.94
C ASN A 129 -11.34 3.15 25.44
N GLN A 130 -11.85 4.24 24.88
CA GLN A 130 -11.68 4.63 23.47
C GLN A 130 -10.22 4.88 23.04
N TYR A 131 -9.26 4.79 23.95
CA TYR A 131 -7.86 5.16 23.74
C TYR A 131 -6.89 3.98 23.67
N GLY A 132 -7.34 2.75 23.89
CA GLY A 132 -6.51 1.54 23.79
C GLY A 132 -6.62 0.91 22.40
N GLY A 133 -5.55 0.90 21.66
CA GLY A 133 -5.49 0.23 20.37
C GLY A 133 -4.22 0.63 19.62
N PHE A 134 -3.86 -0.17 18.65
CA PHE A 134 -2.71 0.08 17.79
C PHE A 134 -3.10 -0.11 16.33
N ILE A 135 -2.25 0.36 15.43
CA ILE A 135 -2.42 0.21 13.99
C ILE A 135 -1.45 -0.87 13.52
N GLU A 136 -1.98 -1.86 12.85
CA GLU A 136 -1.19 -2.81 12.05
C GLU A 136 -1.22 -2.40 10.59
N TYR A 137 -0.21 -2.82 9.83
CA TYR A 137 -0.14 -2.59 8.40
C TYR A 137 0.64 -3.68 7.66
N ILE A 138 0.35 -3.80 6.37
CA ILE A 138 1.13 -4.53 5.39
C ILE A 138 1.46 -3.57 4.25
N HIS A 139 2.71 -3.57 3.79
CA HIS A 139 3.15 -2.94 2.55
C HIS A 139 3.73 -4.00 1.63
N ILE A 140 3.31 -3.99 0.37
CA ILE A 140 3.83 -4.87 -0.66
C ILE A 140 4.33 -4.02 -1.82
N TYR A 141 5.57 -4.28 -2.25
CA TYR A 141 6.20 -3.61 -3.38
C TYR A 141 6.10 -4.50 -4.62
N PHE A 142 5.05 -4.29 -5.40
CA PHE A 142 4.79 -5.05 -6.63
C PHE A 142 5.58 -4.47 -7.80
N PRO A 143 6.48 -5.21 -8.45
CA PRO A 143 6.98 -4.84 -9.78
C PRO A 143 5.81 -4.61 -10.75
N LYS A 144 5.94 -3.65 -11.67
CA LYS A 144 4.84 -3.32 -12.59
C LYS A 144 4.39 -4.49 -13.46
N GLU A 145 5.32 -5.33 -13.89
CA GLU A 145 5.02 -6.53 -14.65
C GLU A 145 4.13 -7.51 -13.87
N ASP A 146 4.40 -7.66 -12.57
CA ASP A 146 3.59 -8.53 -11.70
C ASP A 146 2.17 -7.98 -11.51
N VAL A 147 2.03 -6.63 -11.36
CA VAL A 147 0.70 -6.00 -11.33
C VAL A 147 -0.04 -6.26 -12.63
N TRP A 148 0.61 -6.06 -13.77
CA TRP A 148 0.00 -6.29 -15.08
C TRP A 148 -0.42 -7.74 -15.28
N ASP A 149 0.41 -8.70 -14.89
CA ASP A 149 0.12 -10.12 -14.96
C ASP A 149 -1.05 -10.52 -14.05
N ILE A 150 -1.14 -9.94 -12.85
CA ILE A 150 -2.29 -10.15 -11.95
C ILE A 150 -3.58 -9.61 -12.59
N LEU A 151 -3.54 -8.38 -13.11
CA LEU A 151 -4.70 -7.73 -13.74
C LEU A 151 -5.18 -8.47 -14.99
N ASP A 152 -4.27 -9.06 -15.76
CA ASP A 152 -4.59 -9.88 -16.93
C ASP A 152 -5.00 -11.32 -16.58
N GLY A 153 -4.85 -11.72 -15.31
CA GLY A 153 -5.11 -13.10 -14.87
C GLY A 153 -4.03 -14.11 -15.29
N ASN A 154 -2.85 -13.64 -15.68
CA ASN A 154 -1.70 -14.48 -16.06
C ASN A 154 -0.95 -15.04 -14.85
N LYS A 155 -0.98 -14.32 -13.72
CA LYS A 155 -0.40 -14.76 -12.45
C LYS A 155 -1.43 -14.73 -11.33
N ASN A 156 -1.29 -15.70 -10.43
CA ASN A 156 -2.06 -15.68 -9.19
C ASN A 156 -1.42 -14.69 -8.21
N PHE A 157 -2.26 -13.91 -7.52
CA PHE A 157 -1.83 -12.96 -6.49
C PHE A 157 -0.95 -13.60 -5.41
N VAL A 158 -1.32 -14.81 -4.93
CA VAL A 158 -0.58 -15.54 -3.91
C VAL A 158 0.84 -15.86 -4.35
N ASP A 159 0.99 -16.34 -5.58
CA ASP A 159 2.31 -16.73 -6.14
C ASP A 159 3.21 -15.48 -6.27
N VAL A 160 2.65 -14.34 -6.64
CA VAL A 160 3.38 -13.08 -6.71
C VAL A 160 3.85 -12.66 -5.34
N VAL A 161 2.97 -12.62 -4.33
CA VAL A 161 3.30 -12.19 -2.97
C VAL A 161 4.40 -13.02 -2.33
N GLN A 162 4.47 -14.33 -2.62
CA GLN A 162 5.52 -15.21 -2.10
C GLN A 162 6.93 -14.82 -2.58
N ASN A 163 7.03 -14.12 -3.70
CA ASN A 163 8.29 -13.73 -4.33
C ASN A 163 8.56 -12.20 -4.29
N THR A 164 7.71 -11.46 -3.59
CA THR A 164 7.74 -9.99 -3.55
C THR A 164 8.15 -9.50 -2.15
N GLU A 165 8.70 -8.30 -2.07
CA GLU A 165 9.03 -7.66 -0.79
C GLU A 165 7.74 -7.29 -0.03
N VAL A 166 7.61 -7.84 1.18
CA VAL A 166 6.48 -7.59 2.09
C VAL A 166 7.00 -7.04 3.41
N ILE A 167 6.57 -5.84 3.76
CA ILE A 167 6.91 -5.18 5.03
C ILE A 167 5.66 -5.13 5.91
N THR A 168 5.79 -5.51 7.17
CA THR A 168 4.67 -5.51 8.11
C THR A 168 5.01 -4.80 9.42
N SER A 169 3.98 -4.41 10.17
CA SER A 169 4.13 -3.81 11.50
C SER A 169 4.57 -4.79 12.60
N LEU A 170 4.56 -6.10 12.34
CA LEU A 170 4.95 -7.09 13.33
C LEU A 170 6.45 -7.17 13.56
N ASN A 171 7.24 -6.86 12.56
CA ASN A 171 8.69 -6.83 12.64
C ASN A 171 9.20 -5.53 12.01
N LEU A 172 10.03 -4.80 12.72
CA LEU A 172 10.76 -3.64 12.19
C LEU A 172 11.80 -4.03 11.13
N GLU A 173 11.99 -5.33 10.90
CA GLU A 173 12.79 -5.87 9.81
C GLU A 173 11.88 -6.35 8.67
N PRO A 174 12.38 -6.31 7.41
CA PRO A 174 11.64 -6.82 6.27
C PRO A 174 11.11 -8.23 6.59
N ALA A 175 9.82 -8.44 6.44
CA ALA A 175 9.17 -9.66 6.89
C ALA A 175 9.49 -10.84 5.97
N LYS A 176 10.74 -11.28 5.98
CA LYS A 176 11.12 -12.58 5.38
C LYS A 176 10.47 -13.79 6.07
N SER A 177 9.72 -13.57 7.15
CA SER A 177 9.20 -14.64 8.00
C SER A 177 7.69 -14.71 8.14
N VAL A 178 6.92 -13.74 7.71
CA VAL A 178 5.45 -13.88 7.66
C VAL A 178 5.09 -14.61 6.37
N ARG A 179 5.15 -15.94 6.41
CA ARG A 179 4.54 -16.75 5.36
C ARG A 179 3.04 -16.67 5.57
N PRO A 180 2.29 -16.12 4.60
CA PRO A 180 0.83 -16.20 4.67
C PRO A 180 0.46 -17.68 4.80
N VAL A 181 -0.33 -18.02 5.80
CA VAL A 181 -0.96 -19.34 5.91
C VAL A 181 -2.21 -19.24 5.05
N PHE A 182 -2.15 -19.73 3.84
CA PHE A 182 -3.28 -19.81 2.93
C PHE A 182 -4.11 -21.06 3.21
#